data_9deb46da86f07a09f5064a0772283750
#
_entry.id   9deb46da86f07a09f5064a0772283750
#
_cell.length_a   1.000
_cell.length_b   1.000
_cell.length_c   1.000
_cell.angle_alpha   90.00
_cell.angle_beta   90.00
_cell.angle_gamma   90.00
#
_symmetry.space_group_name_H-M   'P 1'
#
loop_
_entity.id
_entity.type
_entity.pdbx_description
1 polymer ?
#
loop_
_entity_poly.entity_id
_entity_poly.type
_entity_poly.pdbx_seq_one_letter_code
_entity_poly.pdbx_strand_id
1 'polypeptide(L)'
;MFDPIPLSKTAQKCSTLLILAMSLSISNAYAENDMIGADEFLASCASCHGVSGKGDGPIAEFLTPKPTDLTQLAKNNHGLYPSLGSGTYPFQRVFQVIDGRTLVSGHGDRAMPVWGSRYKMEEGEKYGPMGAEKVIRGRVLELVYYIQTIQEE
;
A
#
# COMPACT_ATOMS: atom_id res chain seq x y z
N MET A 1 -45.70 49.66 -20.42
CA MET A 1 -46.13 48.76 -19.37
C MET A 1 -46.11 47.37 -19.98
N PHE A 2 -45.02 46.63 -19.80
CA PHE A 2 -44.85 45.29 -20.43
C PHE A 2 -45.00 44.25 -19.32
N ASP A 3 -46.01 43.39 -19.46
CA ASP A 3 -46.26 42.29 -18.51
C ASP A 3 -45.18 41.19 -18.73
N PRO A 4 -44.64 40.59 -17.66
CA PRO A 4 -43.65 39.48 -17.80
C PRO A 4 -44.37 38.19 -18.22
N ILE A 5 -43.81 37.51 -19.20
CA ILE A 5 -44.28 36.21 -19.70
C ILE A 5 -44.05 35.15 -18.60
N PRO A 6 -45.09 34.39 -18.20
CA PRO A 6 -44.92 33.35 -17.19
C PRO A 6 -44.18 32.15 -17.76
N LEU A 7 -42.99 31.85 -17.22
CA LEU A 7 -42.23 30.62 -17.47
C LEU A 7 -43.05 29.41 -17.05
N SER A 8 -43.25 28.48 -17.98
CA SER A 8 -44.05 27.26 -17.81
C SER A 8 -43.46 26.39 -16.69
N LYS A 9 -44.28 25.87 -15.80
CA LYS A 9 -43.93 25.01 -14.66
C LYS A 9 -43.22 23.72 -15.07
N THR A 10 -43.24 23.35 -16.33
CA THR A 10 -42.53 22.19 -16.95
C THR A 10 -41.04 22.47 -17.15
N ALA A 11 -40.65 23.69 -17.49
CA ALA A 11 -39.24 24.08 -17.66
C ALA A 11 -38.47 24.07 -16.32
N GLN A 12 -39.16 24.44 -15.25
CA GLN A 12 -38.58 24.51 -13.90
C GLN A 12 -38.32 23.12 -13.28
N LYS A 13 -39.16 22.12 -13.60
CA LYS A 13 -38.99 20.73 -13.13
C LYS A 13 -37.84 20.02 -13.87
N CYS A 14 -37.59 20.31 -15.16
CA CYS A 14 -36.46 19.74 -15.91
C CYS A 14 -35.12 20.30 -15.41
N SER A 15 -35.08 21.60 -15.06
CA SER A 15 -33.84 22.23 -14.60
C SER A 15 -33.39 21.71 -13.23
N THR A 16 -34.32 21.45 -12.31
CA THR A 16 -34.02 20.90 -10.99
C THR A 16 -33.58 19.43 -11.03
N LEU A 17 -34.14 18.64 -11.94
CA LEU A 17 -33.71 17.23 -12.17
C LEU A 17 -32.31 17.13 -12.78
N LEU A 18 -31.95 18.03 -13.67
CA LEU A 18 -30.60 18.05 -14.28
C LEU A 18 -29.53 18.45 -13.26
N ILE A 19 -29.81 19.38 -12.37
CA ILE A 19 -28.87 19.81 -11.32
C ILE A 19 -28.67 18.71 -10.26
N LEU A 20 -29.74 17.96 -9.92
CA LEU A 20 -29.66 16.84 -8.98
C LEU A 20 -28.90 15.63 -9.55
N ALA A 21 -29.02 15.35 -10.86
CA ALA A 21 -28.27 14.29 -11.51
C ALA A 21 -26.77 14.60 -11.65
N MET A 22 -26.41 15.87 -11.77
CA MET A 22 -25.02 16.30 -11.92
C MET A 22 -24.26 16.29 -10.57
N SER A 23 -24.96 16.38 -9.43
CA SER A 23 -24.33 16.34 -8.10
C SER A 23 -23.99 14.93 -7.59
N LEU A 24 -24.54 13.86 -8.18
CA LEU A 24 -24.22 12.49 -7.80
C LEU A 24 -22.95 11.92 -8.50
N SER A 25 -22.42 12.61 -9.50
CA SER A 25 -21.28 12.09 -10.30
C SER A 25 -19.90 12.49 -9.79
N ILE A 26 -19.79 13.27 -8.72
CA ILE A 26 -18.50 13.82 -8.24
C ILE A 26 -17.90 13.01 -7.08
N SER A 27 -18.62 12.05 -6.53
CA SER A 27 -18.22 11.39 -5.28
C SER A 27 -17.23 10.24 -5.40
N ASN A 28 -16.81 9.83 -6.61
CA ASN A 28 -15.96 8.65 -6.79
C ASN A 28 -14.51 8.93 -7.22
N ALA A 29 -14.08 10.19 -7.29
CA ALA A 29 -12.75 10.52 -7.85
C ALA A 29 -11.63 10.63 -6.80
N TYR A 30 -11.90 10.52 -5.51
CA TYR A 30 -10.89 10.76 -4.46
C TYR A 30 -10.58 9.55 -3.57
N ALA A 31 -11.11 8.38 -3.84
CA ALA A 31 -10.95 7.21 -2.95
C ALA A 31 -9.82 6.24 -3.36
N GLU A 32 -9.05 6.51 -4.42
CA GLU A 32 -8.16 5.49 -5.00
C GLU A 32 -6.68 5.62 -4.59
N ASN A 33 -6.28 6.62 -3.79
CA ASN A 33 -4.86 6.83 -3.49
C ASN A 33 -4.50 7.03 -2.02
N ASP A 34 -5.40 6.81 -1.08
CA ASP A 34 -5.11 6.96 0.36
C ASP A 34 -4.74 5.65 1.07
N MET A 35 -4.24 4.66 0.35
CA MET A 35 -3.74 3.45 1.01
C MET A 35 -2.36 3.74 1.57
N ILE A 36 -2.31 3.85 2.90
CA ILE A 36 -1.06 4.01 3.66
C ILE A 36 -0.02 3.00 3.15
N GLY A 37 1.14 3.47 2.76
CA GLY A 37 2.24 2.64 2.26
C GLY A 37 2.21 2.28 0.77
N ALA A 38 1.15 2.59 0.02
CA ALA A 38 1.07 2.28 -1.41
C ALA A 38 2.16 2.99 -2.22
N ASP A 39 2.35 4.29 -2.01
CA ASP A 39 3.36 5.08 -2.71
C ASP A 39 4.78 4.59 -2.38
N GLU A 40 5.05 4.29 -1.12
CA GLU A 40 6.32 3.72 -0.69
C GLU A 40 6.56 2.34 -1.32
N PHE A 41 5.52 1.51 -1.42
CA PHE A 41 5.60 0.22 -2.09
C PHE A 41 5.93 0.35 -3.58
N LEU A 42 5.25 1.25 -4.29
CA LEU A 42 5.51 1.51 -5.69
C LEU A 42 6.94 2.02 -5.92
N ALA A 43 7.41 2.92 -5.08
CA ALA A 43 8.75 3.52 -5.19
C ALA A 43 9.88 2.53 -4.84
N SER A 44 9.67 1.70 -3.81
CA SER A 44 10.75 0.90 -3.20
C SER A 44 10.68 -0.61 -3.51
N CYS A 45 9.49 -1.16 -3.76
CA CYS A 45 9.27 -2.60 -3.82
C CYS A 45 8.83 -3.10 -5.19
N ALA A 46 8.06 -2.31 -5.95
CA ALA A 46 7.42 -2.76 -7.18
C ALA A 46 8.39 -3.17 -8.30
N SER A 47 9.61 -2.63 -8.32
CA SER A 47 10.63 -3.03 -9.30
C SER A 47 10.95 -4.53 -9.26
N CYS A 48 10.91 -5.13 -8.07
CA CYS A 48 11.12 -6.57 -7.87
C CYS A 48 9.79 -7.32 -7.73
N HIS A 49 8.89 -6.82 -6.85
CA HIS A 49 7.68 -7.54 -6.48
C HIS A 49 6.49 -7.29 -7.42
N GLY A 50 6.60 -6.39 -8.41
CA GLY A 50 5.50 -5.99 -9.28
C GLY A 50 4.55 -4.99 -8.60
N VAL A 51 3.81 -4.25 -9.40
CA VAL A 51 2.83 -3.26 -8.89
C VAL A 51 1.68 -3.90 -8.11
N SER A 52 1.38 -5.16 -8.41
CA SER A 52 0.37 -5.97 -7.72
C SER A 52 0.92 -6.82 -6.58
N GLY A 53 2.24 -6.82 -6.35
CA GLY A 53 2.91 -7.59 -5.32
C GLY A 53 3.11 -9.08 -5.64
N LYS A 54 2.90 -9.51 -6.91
CA LYS A 54 2.94 -10.93 -7.31
C LYS A 54 4.34 -11.50 -7.59
N GLY A 55 5.39 -10.73 -7.34
CA GLY A 55 6.77 -11.16 -7.61
C GLY A 55 7.16 -11.08 -9.09
N ASP A 56 6.39 -10.34 -9.88
CA ASP A 56 6.49 -10.21 -11.33
C ASP A 56 7.00 -8.82 -11.78
N GLY A 57 7.75 -8.15 -10.92
CA GLY A 57 8.34 -6.85 -11.26
C GLY A 57 9.32 -6.92 -12.44
N PRO A 58 9.57 -5.77 -13.08
CA PRO A 58 10.37 -5.72 -14.32
C PRO A 58 11.79 -6.28 -14.18
N ILE A 59 12.34 -6.37 -12.98
CA ILE A 59 13.65 -6.97 -12.75
C ILE A 59 13.59 -8.39 -12.16
N ALA A 60 12.39 -8.93 -11.91
CA ALA A 60 12.20 -10.23 -11.25
C ALA A 60 12.83 -11.40 -12.02
N GLU A 61 12.83 -11.33 -13.36
CA GLU A 61 13.42 -12.39 -14.19
C GLU A 61 14.94 -12.51 -14.07
N PHE A 62 15.61 -11.43 -13.64
CA PHE A 62 17.07 -11.39 -13.47
C PHE A 62 17.51 -11.76 -12.04
N LEU A 63 16.57 -12.02 -11.13
CA LEU A 63 16.86 -12.28 -9.72
C LEU A 63 16.83 -13.79 -9.41
N THR A 64 17.77 -14.22 -8.58
CA THR A 64 17.81 -15.57 -8.00
C THR A 64 18.14 -15.46 -6.51
N PRO A 65 17.24 -15.90 -5.62
CA PRO A 65 15.90 -16.42 -5.90
C PRO A 65 14.96 -15.35 -6.46
N LYS A 66 13.90 -15.79 -7.11
CA LYS A 66 12.83 -14.88 -7.57
C LYS A 66 12.14 -14.18 -6.39
N PRO A 67 11.66 -12.94 -6.57
CA PRO A 67 10.90 -12.25 -5.55
C PRO A 67 9.64 -13.03 -5.16
N THR A 68 9.35 -13.07 -3.87
CA THR A 68 8.17 -13.74 -3.33
C THR A 68 6.90 -13.04 -3.79
N ASP A 69 5.86 -13.83 -4.09
CA ASP A 69 4.49 -13.32 -4.23
C ASP A 69 3.98 -12.86 -2.85
N LEU A 70 3.87 -11.54 -2.70
CA LEU A 70 3.48 -10.91 -1.44
C LEU A 70 1.98 -11.02 -1.18
N THR A 71 1.16 -11.34 -2.19
CA THR A 71 -0.29 -11.50 -2.03
C THR A 71 -0.69 -12.81 -1.34
N GLN A 72 0.26 -13.75 -1.24
CA GLN A 72 0.02 -15.09 -0.71
C GLN A 72 0.62 -15.34 0.68
N LEU A 73 1.09 -14.30 1.37
CA LEU A 73 1.80 -14.47 2.65
C LEU A 73 0.92 -15.05 3.76
N ALA A 74 -0.35 -14.63 3.83
CA ALA A 74 -1.31 -15.20 4.78
C ALA A 74 -1.60 -16.66 4.45
N LYS A 75 -1.92 -16.96 3.20
CA LYS A 75 -2.25 -18.31 2.72
C LYS A 75 -1.08 -19.28 2.90
N ASN A 76 0.14 -18.83 2.64
CA ASN A 76 1.35 -19.63 2.75
C ASN A 76 1.89 -19.72 4.19
N ASN A 77 1.28 -19.02 5.14
CA ASN A 77 1.60 -19.17 6.55
C ASN A 77 0.99 -20.47 7.11
N HIS A 78 1.75 -21.55 7.01
CA HIS A 78 1.34 -22.88 7.48
C HIS A 78 1.59 -23.10 8.97
N GLY A 79 1.48 -22.06 9.80
CA GLY A 79 1.74 -22.16 11.24
C GLY A 79 3.23 -22.29 11.59
N LEU A 80 4.11 -21.82 10.71
CA LEU A 80 5.56 -21.74 10.95
C LEU A 80 5.91 -20.89 12.17
N TYR A 81 4.98 -20.07 12.63
CA TYR A 81 5.07 -19.28 13.86
C TYR A 81 4.09 -19.86 14.87
N PRO A 82 4.55 -20.45 16.00
CA PRO A 82 3.69 -21.12 16.97
C PRO A 82 2.58 -20.23 17.54
N SER A 83 2.73 -18.91 17.43
CA SER A 83 1.76 -17.92 17.93
C SER A 83 0.74 -17.47 16.89
N LEU A 84 0.89 -17.87 15.63
CA LEU A 84 0.02 -17.46 14.52
C LEU A 84 -0.64 -18.69 13.91
N GLY A 85 -1.95 -18.69 13.86
CA GLY A 85 -2.72 -19.72 13.15
C GLY A 85 -2.38 -19.75 11.66
N SER A 86 -2.52 -20.93 11.04
CA SER A 86 -2.45 -21.08 9.58
C SER A 86 -3.45 -20.12 8.90
N GLY A 87 -3.05 -19.51 7.78
CA GLY A 87 -3.88 -18.54 7.07
C GLY A 87 -3.85 -17.11 7.65
N THR A 88 -3.12 -16.89 8.75
CA THR A 88 -3.01 -15.56 9.35
C THR A 88 -1.83 -14.80 8.73
N TYR A 89 -2.05 -13.53 8.36
CA TYR A 89 -0.99 -12.67 7.84
C TYR A 89 0.14 -12.50 8.86
N PRO A 90 1.40 -12.83 8.51
CA PRO A 90 2.52 -12.88 9.46
C PRO A 90 3.15 -11.49 9.67
N PHE A 91 2.38 -10.54 10.20
CA PHE A 91 2.72 -9.12 10.35
C PHE A 91 4.13 -8.87 10.91
N GLN A 92 4.43 -9.45 12.08
CA GLN A 92 5.74 -9.29 12.73
C GLN A 92 6.88 -9.77 11.84
N ARG A 93 6.67 -10.86 11.13
CA ARG A 93 7.67 -11.42 10.22
C ARG A 93 7.91 -10.52 9.02
N VAL A 94 6.85 -10.02 8.41
CA VAL A 94 6.96 -9.10 7.27
C VAL A 94 7.71 -7.83 7.69
N PHE A 95 7.38 -7.27 8.86
CA PHE A 95 8.12 -6.14 9.43
C PHE A 95 9.62 -6.43 9.52
N GLN A 96 10.00 -7.56 10.13
CA GLN A 96 11.40 -7.93 10.32
C GLN A 96 12.15 -8.14 9.00
N VAL A 97 11.48 -8.74 8.01
CA VAL A 97 12.08 -8.95 6.68
C VAL A 97 12.33 -7.64 5.96
N ILE A 98 11.36 -6.72 5.96
CA ILE A 98 11.50 -5.40 5.33
C ILE A 98 12.58 -4.58 6.07
N ASP A 99 12.49 -4.48 7.39
CA ASP A 99 13.50 -3.78 8.19
C ASP A 99 14.90 -4.33 7.93
N GLY A 100 15.06 -5.64 7.94
CA GLY A 100 16.27 -6.38 7.57
C GLY A 100 17.49 -6.14 8.47
N ARG A 101 17.43 -5.25 9.47
CA ARG A 101 18.54 -4.95 10.36
C ARG A 101 18.79 -6.05 11.39
N THR A 102 17.77 -6.86 11.66
CA THR A 102 17.86 -8.02 12.56
C THR A 102 17.92 -9.29 11.73
N LEU A 103 18.77 -10.23 12.12
CA LEU A 103 18.80 -11.56 11.50
C LEU A 103 17.51 -12.30 11.84
N VAL A 104 16.83 -12.78 10.82
CA VAL A 104 15.60 -13.54 10.98
C VAL A 104 15.90 -15.00 10.68
N SER A 105 15.87 -15.84 11.72
CA SER A 105 16.13 -17.27 11.60
C SER A 105 15.24 -17.93 10.54
N GLY A 106 15.81 -18.83 9.75
CA GLY A 106 15.07 -19.59 8.73
C GLY A 106 14.90 -18.84 7.39
N HIS A 107 15.46 -17.65 7.24
CA HIS A 107 15.65 -17.03 5.93
C HIS A 107 17.13 -17.15 5.57
N GLY A 108 17.41 -17.78 4.43
CA GLY A 108 18.73 -17.85 3.85
C GLY A 108 19.38 -16.48 3.64
N ASP A 109 20.36 -16.40 2.77
CA ASP A 109 21.04 -15.16 2.43
C ASP A 109 20.03 -14.04 2.08
N ARG A 110 20.34 -12.83 2.49
CA ARG A 110 19.51 -11.64 2.26
C ARG A 110 19.48 -11.30 0.77
N ALA A 111 18.53 -11.86 0.06
CA ALA A 111 18.31 -11.54 -1.34
C ALA A 111 17.62 -10.17 -1.53
N MET A 112 16.90 -9.71 -0.51
CA MET A 112 16.20 -8.43 -0.50
C MET A 112 17.05 -7.35 0.21
N PRO A 113 17.04 -6.07 -0.24
CA PRO A 113 17.72 -4.97 0.43
C PRO A 113 17.33 -4.79 1.90
N VAL A 114 18.27 -4.28 2.72
CA VAL A 114 18.03 -3.94 4.12
C VAL A 114 17.41 -2.55 4.19
N TRP A 115 16.08 -2.47 4.09
CA TRP A 115 15.35 -1.20 4.00
C TRP A 115 15.51 -0.34 5.25
N GLY A 116 15.53 -0.92 6.45
CA GLY A 116 15.76 -0.17 7.68
C GLY A 116 17.10 0.59 7.69
N SER A 117 18.17 0.02 7.13
CA SER A 117 19.46 0.71 6.98
C SER A 117 19.41 1.78 5.90
N ARG A 118 18.68 1.54 4.82
CA ARG A 118 18.52 2.48 3.72
C ARG A 118 17.77 3.73 4.16
N TYR A 119 16.63 3.56 4.82
CA TYR A 119 15.88 4.66 5.40
C TYR A 119 16.68 5.43 6.47
N LYS A 120 17.53 4.73 7.24
CA LYS A 120 18.41 5.38 8.21
C LYS A 120 19.39 6.34 7.56
N MET A 121 19.92 6.02 6.40
CA MET A 121 20.79 6.93 5.65
C MET A 121 20.02 8.15 5.13
N GLU A 122 18.80 7.96 4.69
CA GLU A 122 17.94 9.02 4.15
C GLU A 122 17.46 9.99 5.24
N GLU A 123 17.10 9.49 6.43
CA GLU A 123 16.41 10.26 7.48
C GLU A 123 17.32 10.69 8.63
N GLY A 124 18.53 10.09 8.73
CA GLY A 124 19.41 10.29 9.89
C GLY A 124 19.87 11.72 10.08
N GLU A 125 20.18 12.42 9.00
CA GLU A 125 20.61 13.82 9.04
C GLU A 125 19.47 14.76 9.43
N LYS A 126 18.26 14.46 9.01
CA LYS A 126 17.09 15.32 9.18
C LYS A 126 16.49 15.27 10.59
N TYR A 127 16.42 14.10 11.19
CA TYR A 127 15.68 13.88 12.43
C TYR A 127 16.57 13.50 13.63
N GLY A 128 17.88 13.35 13.43
CA GLY A 128 18.79 12.82 14.44
C GLY A 128 18.53 11.33 14.76
N PRO A 129 19.40 10.70 15.58
CA PRO A 129 19.36 9.23 15.75
C PRO A 129 18.03 8.68 16.28
N MET A 130 17.42 9.34 17.25
CA MET A 130 16.17 8.88 17.88
C MET A 130 14.94 9.22 17.04
N GLY A 131 14.94 10.39 16.37
CA GLY A 131 13.84 10.79 15.49
C GLY A 131 13.81 9.94 14.22
N ALA A 132 14.97 9.72 13.61
CA ALA A 132 15.12 8.86 12.45
C ALA A 132 14.59 7.44 12.70
N GLU A 133 14.87 6.84 13.87
CA GLU A 133 14.38 5.51 14.20
C GLU A 133 12.86 5.43 14.24
N LYS A 134 12.18 6.45 14.73
CA LYS A 134 10.71 6.51 14.73
C LYS A 134 10.16 6.63 13.32
N VAL A 135 10.76 7.46 12.48
CA VAL A 135 10.37 7.62 11.06
C VAL A 135 10.57 6.33 10.30
N ILE A 136 11.72 5.67 10.44
CA ILE A 136 12.03 4.39 9.80
C ILE A 136 10.98 3.34 10.14
N ARG A 137 10.68 3.20 11.44
CA ARG A 137 9.66 2.23 11.89
C ARG A 137 8.28 2.57 11.34
N GLY A 138 7.93 3.86 11.25
CA GLY A 138 6.70 4.32 10.62
C GLY A 138 6.61 3.90 9.15
N ARG A 139 7.63 4.20 8.35
CA ARG A 139 7.69 3.82 6.91
C ARG A 139 7.58 2.29 6.71
N VAL A 140 8.28 1.51 7.53
CA VAL A 140 8.20 0.05 7.47
C VAL A 140 6.79 -0.45 7.86
N LEU A 141 6.17 0.15 8.88
CA LEU A 141 4.80 -0.20 9.28
C LEU A 141 3.78 0.10 8.19
N GLU A 142 3.90 1.24 7.51
CA GLU A 142 3.04 1.60 6.38
C GLU A 142 3.12 0.55 5.25
N LEU A 143 4.33 0.10 4.92
CA LEU A 143 4.54 -0.99 3.95
C LEU A 143 3.90 -2.30 4.41
N VAL A 144 4.07 -2.67 5.68
CA VAL A 144 3.49 -3.90 6.24
C VAL A 144 1.97 -3.87 6.19
N TYR A 145 1.35 -2.74 6.52
CA TYR A 145 -0.10 -2.56 6.41
C TYR A 145 -0.57 -2.62 4.95
N TYR A 146 0.13 -1.95 4.04
CA TYR A 146 -0.19 -2.04 2.62
C TYR A 146 -0.16 -3.49 2.13
N ILE A 147 0.91 -4.24 2.41
CA ILE A 147 1.03 -5.64 2.00
C ILE A 147 -0.08 -6.50 2.64
N GLN A 148 -0.54 -6.17 3.84
CA GLN A 148 -1.69 -6.84 4.44
C GLN A 148 -2.98 -6.62 3.65
N THR A 149 -3.19 -5.44 3.06
CA THR A 149 -4.42 -5.14 2.30
C THR A 149 -4.49 -5.86 0.96
N ILE A 150 -3.35 -6.24 0.38
CA ILE A 150 -3.28 -6.95 -0.90
C ILE A 150 -3.26 -8.48 -0.77
N GLN A 151 -3.52 -9.03 0.43
CA GLN A 151 -3.59 -10.48 0.60
C GLN A 151 -4.78 -11.07 -0.17
N GLU A 152 -4.54 -12.15 -0.93
CA GLU A 152 -5.57 -12.92 -1.62
C GLU A 152 -6.04 -14.08 -0.72
N GLU A 153 -7.35 -14.35 -0.72
CA GLU A 153 -7.98 -15.45 0.02
C GLU A 153 -7.64 -16.84 -0.55
#